data_e15a5b802535733a4ae8d16bda2a40bb
#
_entry.id   e15a5b802535733a4ae8d16bda2a40bb
#
_cell.length_a   1.000
_cell.length_b   1.000
_cell.length_c   1.000
_cell.angle_alpha   90.00
_cell.angle_beta   90.00
_cell.angle_gamma   90.00
#
_symmetry.space_group_name_H-M   'P 1'
#
loop_
_entity.id
_entity.type
_entity.pdbx_description
1 polymer ?
#
loop_
_entity_poly.entity_id
_entity_poly.type
_entity_poly.pdbx_seq_one_letter_code
_entity_poly.pdbx_strand_id
1 'polypeptide(L)'
;MIIINLFAGPGSGKSTTCAGLFSKLKLAGINCEMVLEYAKELVWENNLETLDDQIYIFAEQLHRINRLKNKVDVVITDSPLLLSIIYGKSNSYYFRKLIKEQFDQFTNINYFVKRNAIFNPKGRLQTLDQAVEKDSEILELLEKYDISYKFVSKMTAVDEIFNDVIDLL
;
A
#
# COMPACT_ATOMS: atom_id res chain seq x y z
N MET A 1 6.00 -12.61 -10.15
CA MET A 1 6.06 -11.84 -8.90
C MET A 1 4.67 -11.37 -8.55
N ILE A 2 4.15 -11.79 -7.43
CA ILE A 2 2.86 -11.37 -6.88
C ILE A 2 3.08 -10.14 -6.00
N ILE A 3 2.16 -9.17 -6.04
CA ILE A 3 2.17 -8.02 -5.13
C ILE A 3 0.96 -8.12 -4.21
N ILE A 4 1.23 -8.21 -2.91
CA ILE A 4 0.22 -8.12 -1.85
C ILE A 4 0.09 -6.65 -1.47
N ASN A 5 -1.02 -6.04 -1.85
CA ASN A 5 -1.32 -4.63 -1.64
C ASN A 5 -2.19 -4.44 -0.39
N LEU A 6 -1.72 -3.64 0.55
CA LEU A 6 -2.47 -3.27 1.75
C LEU A 6 -3.03 -1.87 1.59
N PHE A 7 -4.33 -1.79 1.30
CA PHE A 7 -5.06 -0.52 1.19
C PHE A 7 -5.65 -0.12 2.53
N ALA A 8 -5.60 1.13 2.87
CA ALA A 8 -6.37 1.89 3.86
C ALA A 8 -5.76 3.27 4.01
N GLY A 9 -6.45 4.19 4.64
CA GLY A 9 -5.91 5.50 5.04
C GLY A 9 -4.83 5.40 6.13
N PRO A 10 -4.23 6.53 6.50
CA PRO A 10 -3.18 6.59 7.51
C PRO A 10 -3.65 6.02 8.87
N GLY A 11 -2.76 5.31 9.57
CA GLY A 11 -3.03 4.83 10.94
C GLY A 11 -3.87 3.57 11.09
N SER A 12 -4.28 2.93 10.00
CA SER A 12 -5.07 1.68 10.02
C SER A 12 -4.27 0.44 10.47
N GLY A 13 -2.93 0.48 10.41
CA GLY A 13 -2.07 -0.65 10.77
C GLY A 13 -1.39 -1.33 9.57
N LYS A 14 -1.48 -0.77 8.36
CA LYS A 14 -0.85 -1.34 7.15
C LYS A 14 0.61 -1.72 7.33
N SER A 15 1.46 -0.79 7.81
CA SER A 15 2.90 -1.05 7.98
C SER A 15 3.17 -2.16 9.00
N THR A 16 2.36 -2.25 10.07
CA THR A 16 2.45 -3.32 11.06
C THR A 16 2.05 -4.66 10.44
N THR A 17 0.96 -4.69 9.67
CA THR A 17 0.51 -5.88 8.94
C THR A 17 1.56 -6.31 7.91
N CYS A 18 2.12 -5.36 7.15
CA CYS A 18 3.18 -5.60 6.17
C CYS A 18 4.39 -6.28 6.81
N ALA A 19 4.90 -5.73 7.92
CA ALA A 19 6.05 -6.28 8.65
C ALA A 19 5.76 -7.67 9.23
N GLY A 20 4.58 -7.87 9.83
CA GLY A 20 4.17 -9.17 10.38
C GLY A 20 4.03 -10.23 9.30
N LEU A 21 3.40 -9.90 8.18
CA LEU A 21 3.24 -10.79 7.05
C LEU A 21 4.59 -11.13 6.40
N PHE A 22 5.46 -10.15 6.23
CA PHE A 22 6.84 -10.35 5.73
C PHE A 22 7.58 -11.36 6.60
N SER A 23 7.60 -11.15 7.92
CA SER A 23 8.24 -12.08 8.85
C SER A 23 7.67 -13.51 8.73
N LYS A 24 6.34 -13.63 8.67
CA LYS A 24 5.66 -14.93 8.60
C LYS A 24 5.95 -15.67 7.30
N LEU A 25 5.95 -14.98 6.15
CA LEU A 25 6.30 -15.57 4.85
C LEU A 25 7.78 -15.98 4.79
N LYS A 26 8.70 -15.17 5.32
CA LYS A 26 10.13 -15.53 5.42
C LYS A 26 10.33 -16.80 6.25
N LEU A 27 9.66 -16.91 7.39
CA LEU A 27 9.73 -18.10 8.25
C LEU A 27 9.15 -19.35 7.58
N ALA A 28 8.19 -19.18 6.67
CA ALA A 28 7.65 -20.26 5.83
C ALA A 28 8.53 -20.59 4.63
N GLY A 29 9.70 -19.95 4.46
CA GLY A 29 10.64 -20.19 3.37
C GLY A 29 10.29 -19.50 2.05
N ILE A 30 9.32 -18.60 2.04
CA ILE A 30 8.91 -17.86 0.84
C ILE A 30 9.93 -16.75 0.53
N ASN A 31 10.36 -16.69 -0.73
CA ASN A 31 11.23 -15.62 -1.23
C ASN A 31 10.43 -14.34 -1.46
N CYS A 32 10.35 -13.50 -0.44
CA CYS A 32 9.56 -12.27 -0.46
C CYS A 32 10.37 -11.05 0.02
N GLU A 33 9.90 -9.85 -0.35
CA GLU A 33 10.40 -8.57 0.14
C GLU A 33 9.24 -7.63 0.49
N MET A 34 9.49 -6.66 1.39
CA MET A 34 8.53 -5.61 1.68
C MET A 34 8.97 -4.28 1.08
N VAL A 35 8.00 -3.54 0.52
CA VAL A 35 8.20 -2.20 0.00
C VAL A 35 7.31 -1.24 0.78
N LEU A 36 7.94 -0.47 1.67
CA LEU A 36 7.25 0.50 2.52
C LEU A 36 7.03 1.83 1.81
N GLU A 37 6.14 2.64 2.38
CA GLU A 37 5.72 3.94 1.89
C GLU A 37 6.89 4.94 1.88
N TYR A 38 7.30 5.37 0.68
CA TYR A 38 8.34 6.38 0.52
C TYR A 38 7.92 7.76 1.06
N ALA A 39 6.67 8.15 0.84
CA ALA A 39 6.15 9.43 1.34
C ALA A 39 6.34 9.58 2.86
N LYS A 40 6.29 8.49 3.62
CA LYS A 40 6.51 8.52 5.06
C LYS A 40 7.95 8.85 5.44
N GLU A 41 8.94 8.45 4.65
CA GLU A 41 10.35 8.82 4.86
C GLU A 41 10.49 10.33 4.76
N LEU A 42 9.89 10.97 3.75
CA LEU A 42 9.91 12.41 3.55
C LEU A 42 9.23 13.18 4.72
N VAL A 43 8.19 12.62 5.31
CA VAL A 43 7.58 13.20 6.52
C VAL A 43 8.57 13.21 7.70
N TRP A 44 9.32 12.12 7.89
CA TRP A 44 10.35 12.07 8.94
C TRP A 44 11.53 13.02 8.67
N GLU A 45 11.85 13.26 7.41
CA GLU A 45 12.90 14.20 6.96
C GLU A 45 12.42 15.66 6.99
N ASN A 46 11.14 15.92 7.27
CA ASN A 46 10.49 17.23 7.14
C ASN A 46 10.60 17.82 5.72
N ASN A 47 10.70 16.98 4.71
CA ASN A 47 10.83 17.36 3.31
C ASN A 47 9.46 17.46 2.64
N LEU A 48 8.69 18.49 3.00
CA LEU A 48 7.32 18.67 2.53
C LEU A 48 7.24 19.13 1.06
N GLU A 49 8.27 19.81 0.55
CA GLU A 49 8.32 20.22 -0.86
C GLU A 49 8.37 19.00 -1.78
N THR A 50 9.24 18.04 -1.48
CA THR A 50 9.31 16.77 -2.23
C THR A 50 8.04 15.93 -2.06
N LEU A 51 7.39 16.00 -0.88
CA LEU A 51 6.14 15.29 -0.62
C LEU A 51 4.99 15.78 -1.51
N ASP A 52 5.00 17.04 -1.93
CA ASP A 52 4.00 17.61 -2.85
C ASP A 52 4.24 17.20 -4.32
N ASP A 53 5.44 16.72 -4.70
CA ASP A 53 5.75 16.20 -6.03
C ASP A 53 5.28 14.73 -6.18
N GLN A 54 4.01 14.56 -6.48
CA GLN A 54 3.40 13.23 -6.58
C GLN A 54 3.91 12.41 -7.77
N ILE A 55 4.47 13.03 -8.81
CA ILE A 55 5.10 12.31 -9.93
C ILE A 55 6.38 11.64 -9.43
N TYR A 56 7.19 12.37 -8.67
CA TYR A 56 8.41 11.84 -8.07
C TYR A 56 8.11 10.75 -7.04
N ILE A 57 7.13 10.97 -6.15
CA ILE A 57 6.68 9.97 -5.15
C ILE A 57 6.27 8.66 -5.84
N PHE A 58 5.44 8.76 -6.88
CA PHE A 58 5.01 7.60 -7.65
C PHE A 58 6.19 6.89 -8.33
N ALA A 59 7.09 7.64 -8.98
CA ALA A 59 8.24 7.08 -9.68
C ALA A 59 9.17 6.34 -8.71
N GLU A 60 9.42 6.90 -7.52
CA GLU A 60 10.24 6.26 -6.50
C GLU A 60 9.59 4.99 -5.94
N GLN A 61 8.28 5.04 -5.63
CA GLN A 61 7.54 3.86 -5.17
C GLN A 61 7.53 2.75 -6.22
N LEU A 62 7.30 3.09 -7.49
CA LEU A 62 7.35 2.16 -8.61
C LEU A 62 8.77 1.57 -8.79
N HIS A 63 9.81 2.40 -8.67
CA HIS A 63 11.20 1.93 -8.75
C HIS A 63 11.51 0.89 -7.67
N ARG A 64 11.08 1.13 -6.44
CA ARG A 64 11.26 0.21 -5.31
C ARG A 64 10.63 -1.17 -5.55
N ILE A 65 9.51 -1.22 -6.25
CA ILE A 65 8.86 -2.47 -6.66
C ILE A 65 9.62 -3.09 -7.85
N ASN A 66 9.91 -2.30 -8.89
CA ASN A 66 10.51 -2.79 -10.12
C ASN A 66 11.89 -3.42 -9.95
N ARG A 67 12.72 -2.90 -9.01
CA ARG A 67 14.04 -3.46 -8.71
C ARG A 67 13.99 -4.90 -8.19
N LEU A 68 12.80 -5.38 -7.76
CA LEU A 68 12.56 -6.72 -7.23
C LEU A 68 12.03 -7.71 -8.29
N LYS A 69 11.67 -7.23 -9.49
CA LYS A 69 11.24 -8.09 -10.60
C LYS A 69 12.28 -9.17 -10.88
N ASN A 70 11.83 -10.42 -11.04
CA ASN A 70 12.63 -11.61 -11.28
C ASN A 70 13.65 -11.94 -10.17
N LYS A 71 13.49 -11.35 -8.97
CA LYS A 71 14.37 -11.60 -7.82
C LYS A 71 13.64 -12.20 -6.64
N VAL A 72 12.35 -11.91 -6.52
CA VAL A 72 11.48 -12.43 -5.48
C VAL A 72 10.15 -12.92 -6.07
N ASP A 73 9.50 -13.83 -5.35
CA ASP A 73 8.20 -14.37 -5.76
C ASP A 73 7.07 -13.45 -5.32
N VAL A 74 7.23 -12.82 -4.14
CA VAL A 74 6.23 -11.97 -3.50
C VAL A 74 6.81 -10.63 -3.05
N VAL A 75 6.06 -9.56 -3.31
CA VAL A 75 6.26 -8.24 -2.70
C VAL A 75 5.05 -7.92 -1.82
N ILE A 76 5.28 -7.46 -0.59
CA ILE A 76 4.23 -6.93 0.27
C ILE A 76 4.41 -5.42 0.34
N THR A 77 3.36 -4.63 0.09
CA THR A 77 3.45 -3.17 0.19
C THR A 77 2.32 -2.58 1.02
N ASP A 78 2.68 -1.63 1.89
CA ASP A 78 1.74 -0.78 2.63
C ASP A 78 1.43 0.54 1.89
N SER A 79 2.00 0.72 0.70
CA SER A 79 1.75 1.85 -0.20
C SER A 79 1.54 1.37 -1.64
N PRO A 80 0.38 0.75 -1.93
CA PRO A 80 0.00 0.37 -3.29
C PRO A 80 0.08 1.53 -4.27
N LEU A 81 0.53 1.29 -5.50
CA LEU A 81 0.73 2.33 -6.52
C LEU A 81 -0.52 3.20 -6.76
N LEU A 82 -1.72 2.60 -6.68
CA LEU A 82 -2.98 3.31 -6.87
C LEU A 82 -3.21 4.43 -5.84
N LEU A 83 -2.58 4.38 -4.66
CA LEU A 83 -2.70 5.44 -3.66
C LEU A 83 -2.15 6.78 -4.15
N SER A 84 -1.22 6.78 -5.12
CA SER A 84 -0.74 8.03 -5.74
C SER A 84 -1.85 8.82 -6.45
N ILE A 85 -2.97 8.17 -6.81
CA ILE A 85 -4.15 8.85 -7.34
C ILE A 85 -4.88 9.66 -6.25
N ILE A 86 -4.91 9.14 -5.03
CA ILE A 86 -5.60 9.74 -3.87
C ILE A 86 -4.83 10.94 -3.32
N TYR A 87 -3.51 10.81 -3.21
CA TYR A 87 -2.67 11.84 -2.58
C TYR A 87 -2.26 12.97 -3.52
N GLY A 88 -2.44 12.82 -4.83
CA GLY A 88 -2.13 13.86 -5.80
C GLY A 88 -3.17 14.97 -5.82
N LYS A 89 -2.79 16.22 -5.46
CA LYS A 89 -3.68 17.39 -5.43
C LYS A 89 -4.26 17.75 -6.80
N SER A 90 -3.57 17.41 -7.90
CA SER A 90 -3.98 17.75 -9.27
C SER A 90 -3.50 16.71 -10.28
N ASN A 91 -3.81 15.45 -10.04
CA ASN A 91 -3.41 14.39 -10.96
C ASN A 91 -4.11 14.57 -12.32
N SER A 92 -3.33 14.80 -13.38
CA SER A 92 -3.84 14.83 -14.74
C SER A 92 -4.46 13.47 -15.12
N TYR A 93 -5.33 13.47 -16.11
CA TYR A 93 -5.91 12.24 -16.65
C TYR A 93 -4.82 11.23 -17.08
N TYR A 94 -3.78 11.70 -17.75
CA TYR A 94 -2.68 10.85 -18.23
C TYR A 94 -1.85 10.28 -17.09
N PHE A 95 -1.62 11.03 -16.03
CA PHE A 95 -0.89 10.53 -14.87
C PHE A 95 -1.68 9.43 -14.15
N ARG A 96 -2.99 9.61 -13.94
CA ARG A 96 -3.86 8.54 -13.39
C ARG A 96 -3.87 7.30 -14.26
N LYS A 97 -3.89 7.47 -15.59
CA LYS A 97 -3.84 6.36 -16.52
C LYS A 97 -2.51 5.62 -16.45
N LEU A 98 -1.40 6.35 -16.35
CA LEU A 98 -0.06 5.76 -16.17
C LEU A 98 0.01 4.94 -14.87
N ILE A 99 -0.49 5.48 -13.73
CA ILE A 99 -0.51 4.77 -12.46
C ILE A 99 -1.27 3.44 -12.60
N LYS A 100 -2.48 3.50 -13.19
CA LYS A 100 -3.30 2.29 -13.40
C LYS A 100 -2.61 1.28 -14.31
N GLU A 101 -2.03 1.72 -15.41
CA GLU A 101 -1.27 0.88 -16.34
C GLU A 101 -0.09 0.19 -15.64
N GLN A 102 0.68 0.93 -14.82
CA GLN A 102 1.79 0.33 -14.08
C GLN A 102 1.32 -0.64 -13.00
N PHE A 103 0.20 -0.38 -12.34
CA PHE A 103 -0.41 -1.30 -11.38
C PHE A 103 -0.84 -2.61 -12.06
N ASP A 104 -1.43 -2.53 -13.25
CA ASP A 104 -1.94 -3.70 -14.00
C ASP A 104 -0.84 -4.60 -14.58
N GLN A 105 0.40 -4.15 -14.62
CA GLN A 105 1.53 -4.98 -15.04
C GLN A 105 1.89 -6.09 -14.04
N PHE A 106 1.30 -6.07 -12.85
CA PHE A 106 1.59 -7.03 -11.79
C PHE A 106 0.40 -7.94 -11.50
N THR A 107 0.68 -9.11 -10.97
CA THR A 107 -0.34 -9.96 -10.35
C THR A 107 -0.62 -9.40 -8.96
N ASN A 108 -1.76 -8.72 -8.79
CA ASN A 108 -2.10 -8.01 -7.57
C ASN A 108 -3.09 -8.82 -6.72
N ILE A 109 -2.80 -8.99 -5.43
CA ILE A 109 -3.74 -9.47 -4.42
C ILE A 109 -3.96 -8.31 -3.45
N ASN A 110 -5.22 -7.88 -3.31
CA ASN A 110 -5.53 -6.63 -2.64
C ASN A 110 -6.33 -6.86 -1.37
N TYR A 111 -5.89 -6.24 -0.28
CA TYR A 111 -6.56 -6.26 1.00
C TYR A 111 -6.84 -4.85 1.49
N PHE A 112 -8.03 -4.63 2.04
CA PHE A 112 -8.36 -3.41 2.75
C PHE A 112 -8.30 -3.67 4.25
N VAL A 113 -7.34 -3.03 4.94
CA VAL A 113 -7.12 -3.20 6.37
C VAL A 113 -8.07 -2.30 7.15
N LYS A 114 -9.09 -2.89 7.76
CA LYS A 114 -10.06 -2.17 8.58
C LYS A 114 -9.38 -1.57 9.81
N ARG A 115 -9.67 -0.29 10.01
CA ARG A 115 -9.17 0.50 11.14
C ARG A 115 -9.75 0.00 12.48
N ASN A 116 -8.94 0.00 13.54
CA ASN A 116 -9.40 -0.12 14.90
C ASN A 116 -9.58 1.27 15.53
N ALA A 117 -10.22 1.34 16.69
CA ALA A 117 -10.48 2.60 17.40
C ALA A 117 -9.19 3.35 17.82
N ILE A 118 -8.04 2.69 17.92
CA ILE A 118 -6.79 3.29 18.38
C ILE A 118 -6.06 3.92 17.18
N PHE A 119 -5.97 5.26 17.19
CA PHE A 119 -5.21 6.05 16.23
C PHE A 119 -3.97 6.64 16.92
N ASN A 120 -2.78 6.45 16.32
CA ASN A 120 -1.54 7.07 16.78
C ASN A 120 -1.13 8.18 15.80
N PRO A 121 -1.11 9.47 16.20
CA PRO A 121 -0.78 10.58 15.31
C PRO A 121 0.72 10.72 15.00
N LYS A 122 1.62 10.07 15.74
CA LYS A 122 3.07 10.23 15.54
C LYS A 122 3.50 9.78 14.13
N GLY A 123 4.25 10.63 13.43
CA GLY A 123 4.75 10.39 12.07
C GLY A 123 3.65 10.47 11.00
N ARG A 124 2.60 11.29 11.23
CA ARG A 124 1.49 11.51 10.29
C ARG A 124 1.11 12.98 10.25
N LEU A 125 0.65 13.42 9.08
CA LEU A 125 0.13 14.77 8.86
C LEU A 125 -1.40 14.84 9.06
N GLN A 126 -2.10 13.70 8.99
CA GLN A 126 -3.56 13.62 9.03
C GLN A 126 -4.10 13.40 10.46
N THR A 127 -5.26 13.99 10.74
CA THR A 127 -6.10 13.66 11.90
C THR A 127 -6.84 12.33 11.71
N LEU A 128 -7.52 11.86 12.76
CA LEU A 128 -8.36 10.65 12.66
C LEU A 128 -9.49 10.83 11.63
N ASP A 129 -10.18 11.98 11.64
CA ASP A 129 -11.29 12.25 10.72
C ASP A 129 -10.81 12.28 9.27
N GLN A 130 -9.69 12.95 9.00
CA GLN A 130 -9.04 12.95 7.69
C GLN A 130 -8.59 11.54 7.25
N ALA A 131 -8.16 10.71 8.21
CA ALA A 131 -7.77 9.34 7.92
C ALA A 131 -8.98 8.45 7.57
N VAL A 132 -10.15 8.69 8.18
CA VAL A 132 -11.42 8.01 7.86
C VAL A 132 -11.94 8.47 6.49
N GLU A 133 -11.85 9.77 6.19
CA GLU A 133 -12.17 10.31 4.86
C GLU A 133 -11.32 9.64 3.77
N LYS A 134 -10.01 9.48 4.02
CA LYS A 134 -9.12 8.74 3.10
C LYS A 134 -9.49 7.27 2.93
N ASP A 135 -10.01 6.60 3.97
CA ASP A 135 -10.53 5.24 3.82
C ASP A 135 -11.68 5.21 2.81
N SER A 136 -12.60 6.18 2.85
CA SER A 136 -13.73 6.28 1.92
C SER A 136 -13.28 6.57 0.49
N GLU A 137 -12.38 7.56 0.30
CA GLU A 137 -11.81 7.89 -1.00
C GLU A 137 -11.09 6.68 -1.65
N ILE A 138 -10.40 5.86 -0.84
CA ILE A 138 -9.71 4.67 -1.33
C ILE A 138 -10.72 3.60 -1.77
N LEU A 139 -11.79 3.39 -1.02
CA LEU A 139 -12.85 2.44 -1.39
C LEU A 139 -13.54 2.86 -2.70
N GLU A 140 -13.88 4.14 -2.84
CA GLU A 140 -14.42 4.70 -4.09
C GLU A 140 -13.45 4.52 -5.27
N LEU A 141 -12.14 4.70 -5.04
CA LEU A 141 -11.12 4.46 -6.06
C LEU A 141 -11.10 3.00 -6.51
N LEU A 142 -11.10 2.06 -5.57
CA LEU A 142 -11.07 0.63 -5.87
C LEU A 142 -12.32 0.21 -6.66
N GLU A 143 -13.47 0.71 -6.28
CA GLU A 143 -14.75 0.50 -6.97
C GLU A 143 -14.72 1.08 -8.39
N LYS A 144 -14.29 2.33 -8.53
CA LYS A 144 -14.19 3.03 -9.81
C LYS A 144 -13.32 2.32 -10.84
N TYR A 145 -12.25 1.66 -10.39
CA TYR A 145 -11.32 0.94 -11.27
C TYR A 145 -11.59 -0.57 -11.33
N ASP A 146 -12.69 -1.03 -10.76
CA ASP A 146 -13.09 -2.45 -10.70
C ASP A 146 -11.96 -3.34 -10.11
N ILE A 147 -11.37 -2.87 -9.00
CA ILE A 147 -10.30 -3.60 -8.30
C ILE A 147 -10.92 -4.46 -7.21
N SER A 148 -10.84 -5.77 -7.39
CA SER A 148 -11.25 -6.72 -6.36
C SER A 148 -10.33 -6.65 -5.15
N TYR A 149 -10.90 -6.68 -3.94
CA TYR A 149 -10.17 -6.70 -2.67
C TYR A 149 -10.93 -7.45 -1.59
N LYS A 150 -10.21 -7.90 -0.55
CA LYS A 150 -10.79 -8.53 0.64
C LYS A 150 -10.59 -7.62 1.85
N PHE A 151 -11.63 -7.46 2.66
CA PHE A 151 -11.48 -6.80 3.96
C PHE A 151 -10.78 -7.72 4.96
N VAL A 152 -9.84 -7.16 5.73
CA VAL A 152 -9.19 -7.84 6.85
C VAL A 152 -9.18 -6.94 8.08
N SER A 153 -9.29 -7.54 9.26
CA SER A 153 -9.16 -6.81 10.52
C SER A 153 -7.67 -6.61 10.85
N LYS A 154 -7.28 -5.42 11.30
CA LYS A 154 -5.92 -5.15 11.78
C LYS A 154 -5.39 -6.23 12.75
N MET A 155 -6.25 -6.83 13.57
CA MET A 155 -5.85 -7.80 14.60
C MET A 155 -5.52 -9.18 14.02
N THR A 156 -6.18 -9.56 12.94
CA THR A 156 -6.10 -10.90 12.32
C THR A 156 -5.50 -10.87 10.92
N ALA A 157 -5.25 -9.66 10.37
CA ALA A 157 -4.81 -9.46 9.00
C ALA A 157 -3.58 -10.31 8.61
N VAL A 158 -2.60 -10.44 9.49
CA VAL A 158 -1.37 -11.21 9.19
C VAL A 158 -1.71 -12.68 8.95
N ASP A 159 -2.54 -13.27 9.82
CA ASP A 159 -2.91 -14.68 9.72
C ASP A 159 -3.89 -14.92 8.58
N GLU A 160 -4.89 -14.06 8.41
CA GLU A 160 -5.87 -14.15 7.32
C GLU A 160 -5.17 -14.05 5.95
N ILE A 161 -4.31 -13.05 5.74
CA ILE A 161 -3.60 -12.86 4.48
C ILE A 161 -2.63 -14.02 4.23
N PHE A 162 -1.88 -14.45 5.25
CA PHE A 162 -0.96 -15.56 5.13
C PHE A 162 -1.69 -16.83 4.67
N ASN A 163 -2.80 -17.18 5.30
CA ASN A 163 -3.57 -18.37 4.94
C ASN A 163 -4.20 -18.27 3.54
N ASP A 164 -4.62 -17.07 3.13
CA ASP A 164 -5.17 -16.84 1.78
C ASP A 164 -4.12 -17.00 0.66
N VAL A 165 -2.86 -16.68 0.94
CA VAL A 165 -1.84 -16.60 -0.13
C VAL A 165 -0.86 -17.76 -0.13
N ILE A 166 -0.72 -18.50 0.97
CA ILE A 166 0.29 -19.58 1.08
C ILE A 166 0.06 -20.68 0.04
N ASP A 167 -1.18 -21.00 -0.28
CA ASP A 167 -1.54 -22.01 -1.27
C ASP A 167 -1.41 -21.51 -2.72
N LEU A 168 -1.16 -20.21 -2.92
CA LEU A 168 -0.95 -19.60 -4.22
C LEU A 168 0.55 -19.45 -4.57
N LEU A 169 1.42 -19.70 -3.60
CA LEU A 169 2.87 -19.51 -3.68
C LEU A 169 3.62 -20.82 -3.75
#